data_3798779cd65ca74e43197038a18945e4
#
_entry.id   3798779cd65ca74e43197038a18945e4
#
_cell.length_a   1.000
_cell.length_b   1.000
_cell.length_c   1.000
_cell.angle_alpha   90.00
_cell.angle_beta   90.00
_cell.angle_gamma   90.00
#
_symmetry.space_group_name_H-M   'P 1'
#
loop_
_entity.id
_entity.type
_entity.pdbx_description
1 polymer ?
#
loop_
_entity_poly.entity_id
_entity_poly.type
_entity_poly.pdbx_seq_one_letter_code
_entity_poly.pdbx_strand_id
1 'polypeptide(L)'
;MKTYFNINKTFFIILLFFQLTFIARAQYQTTTEDIGASNYLNPIFAGDYPDPSILRDGDNYYIVHSSFEYYPGLLIWQSKDLINWTPVTNALHKYVGSVWAPDLVKYKNMYYIYFPANNTNYVVTADSINGKWSDPIDLKIGNIDPGHFIDNNGKRYLYFSNGGYVPLSDDGLSVIGDIKNVYDGWQIPREWTIECFCLEGPKLTKHGEYYYLTVAEGGTAG
;
A
#
# COMPACT_ATOMS: atom_id res chain seq x y z
N MET A 1 65.49 -20.54 -9.37
CA MET A 1 64.13 -20.82 -8.87
C MET A 1 63.22 -19.78 -9.50
N LYS A 2 62.48 -20.15 -10.58
CA LYS A 2 61.58 -19.22 -11.29
C LYS A 2 60.17 -19.44 -10.80
N THR A 3 59.63 -18.47 -10.09
CA THR A 3 58.23 -18.41 -9.63
C THR A 3 57.34 -17.95 -10.81
N TYR A 4 56.62 -18.87 -11.39
CA TYR A 4 55.56 -18.54 -12.35
C TYR A 4 54.32 -18.09 -11.58
N PHE A 5 53.99 -16.82 -11.64
CA PHE A 5 52.71 -16.29 -11.15
C PHE A 5 51.60 -16.70 -12.12
N ASN A 6 50.63 -17.42 -11.64
CA ASN A 6 49.51 -17.95 -12.45
C ASN A 6 48.40 -16.87 -12.58
N ILE A 7 48.61 -15.93 -13.51
CA ILE A 7 47.74 -14.74 -13.74
C ILE A 7 46.35 -15.15 -14.28
N ASN A 8 46.20 -16.35 -14.83
CA ASN A 8 44.98 -16.74 -15.55
C ASN A 8 43.79 -17.10 -14.68
N LYS A 9 43.97 -17.50 -13.41
CA LYS A 9 42.84 -17.85 -12.54
C LYS A 9 42.16 -16.64 -11.94
N THR A 10 42.92 -15.60 -11.62
CA THR A 10 42.36 -14.37 -11.02
C THR A 10 41.60 -13.55 -12.05
N PHE A 11 42.03 -13.53 -13.29
CA PHE A 11 41.34 -12.84 -14.39
C PHE A 11 40.01 -13.52 -14.76
N PHE A 12 39.93 -14.83 -14.66
CA PHE A 12 38.70 -15.60 -14.94
C PHE A 12 37.62 -15.37 -13.85
N ILE A 13 38.04 -15.26 -12.59
CA ILE A 13 37.12 -15.02 -11.47
C ILE A 13 36.56 -13.59 -11.55
N ILE A 14 37.34 -12.59 -11.90
CA ILE A 14 36.91 -11.20 -12.07
C ILE A 14 35.93 -11.07 -13.25
N LEU A 15 36.16 -11.78 -14.35
CA LEU A 15 35.25 -11.81 -15.51
C LEU A 15 33.91 -12.48 -15.19
N LEU A 16 33.89 -13.52 -14.36
CA LEU A 16 32.68 -14.19 -13.91
C LEU A 16 31.85 -13.30 -12.97
N PHE A 17 32.49 -12.53 -12.09
CA PHE A 17 31.82 -11.57 -11.23
C PHE A 17 31.21 -10.41 -12.02
N PHE A 18 31.86 -9.95 -13.10
CA PHE A 18 31.33 -8.89 -13.96
C PHE A 18 30.12 -9.36 -14.79
N GLN A 19 30.06 -10.63 -15.16
CA GLN A 19 28.90 -11.18 -15.86
C GLN A 19 27.69 -11.39 -14.92
N LEU A 20 27.92 -11.75 -13.66
CA LEU A 20 26.85 -11.90 -12.66
C LEU A 20 26.19 -10.57 -12.28
N THR A 21 26.92 -9.45 -12.33
CA THR A 21 26.33 -8.12 -12.08
C THR A 21 25.51 -7.59 -13.26
N PHE A 22 25.71 -8.11 -14.48
CA PHE A 22 24.89 -7.75 -15.65
C PHE A 22 23.56 -8.52 -15.71
N ILE A 23 23.50 -9.71 -15.13
CA ILE A 23 22.26 -10.54 -15.14
C ILE A 23 21.25 -10.04 -14.10
N ALA A 24 21.67 -9.35 -13.04
CA ALA A 24 20.76 -8.83 -12.00
C ALA A 24 19.99 -7.55 -12.41
N ARG A 25 20.23 -6.97 -13.59
CA ARG A 25 19.49 -5.81 -14.12
C ARG A 25 18.44 -6.15 -15.17
N ALA A 26 18.20 -7.40 -15.45
CA ALA A 26 17.41 -7.82 -16.59
C ALA A 26 16.08 -8.50 -16.25
N GLN A 27 15.31 -7.97 -15.29
CA GLN A 27 13.92 -8.43 -15.14
C GLN A 27 13.02 -7.39 -14.51
N TYR A 28 12.94 -6.22 -15.11
CA TYR A 28 11.76 -5.35 -15.01
C TYR A 28 11.50 -4.76 -16.42
N GLN A 29 11.45 -5.63 -17.41
CA GLN A 29 10.76 -5.29 -18.66
C GLN A 29 9.36 -5.89 -18.55
N THR A 30 8.40 -5.05 -18.21
CA THR A 30 7.05 -5.27 -18.71
C THR A 30 7.20 -5.44 -20.24
N THR A 31 6.98 -6.64 -20.73
CA THR A 31 6.83 -6.87 -22.16
C THR A 31 5.56 -6.14 -22.58
N THR A 32 5.69 -4.88 -22.93
CA THR A 32 4.66 -4.17 -23.68
C THR A 32 4.74 -4.73 -25.10
N GLU A 33 4.19 -5.93 -25.30
CA GLU A 33 3.73 -6.28 -26.64
C GLU A 33 2.69 -5.23 -27.00
N ASP A 34 2.84 -4.63 -28.17
CA ASP A 34 1.85 -3.70 -28.71
C ASP A 34 0.56 -4.47 -29.05
N ILE A 35 -0.27 -4.66 -28.01
CA ILE A 35 -1.56 -5.36 -28.15
C ILE A 35 -2.67 -4.44 -28.68
N GLY A 36 -2.28 -3.27 -29.21
CA GLY A 36 -3.19 -2.23 -29.72
C GLY A 36 -3.65 -1.26 -28.63
N ALA A 37 -3.96 -0.05 -29.02
CA ALA A 37 -4.24 1.09 -28.14
C ALA A 37 -5.45 0.93 -27.19
N SER A 38 -6.22 -0.15 -27.31
CA SER A 38 -7.44 -0.41 -26.52
C SER A 38 -7.32 -1.61 -25.56
N ASN A 39 -6.16 -2.29 -25.52
CA ASN A 39 -5.98 -3.51 -24.73
C ASN A 39 -4.76 -3.37 -23.81
N TYR A 40 -4.76 -4.13 -22.71
CA TYR A 40 -3.61 -4.31 -21.82
C TYR A 40 -3.54 -5.76 -21.35
N LEU A 41 -2.34 -6.18 -20.93
CA LEU A 41 -2.12 -7.53 -20.41
C LEU A 41 -2.36 -7.57 -18.90
N ASN A 42 -3.03 -8.61 -18.45
CA ASN A 42 -3.10 -8.97 -17.03
C ASN A 42 -2.02 -10.02 -16.69
N PRO A 43 -1.48 -10.01 -15.47
CA PRO A 43 -1.71 -9.00 -14.43
C PRO A 43 -0.94 -7.69 -14.70
N ILE A 44 -1.51 -6.55 -14.29
CA ILE A 44 -0.83 -5.24 -14.34
C ILE A 44 0.40 -5.24 -13.42
N PHE A 45 0.27 -5.87 -12.25
CA PHE A 45 1.37 -6.18 -11.34
C PHE A 45 1.57 -7.69 -11.28
N ALA A 46 2.77 -8.15 -11.67
CA ALA A 46 3.15 -9.54 -11.54
C ALA A 46 3.88 -9.76 -10.21
N GLY A 47 3.26 -10.49 -9.29
CA GLY A 47 3.80 -10.76 -7.96
C GLY A 47 2.75 -10.63 -6.85
N ASP A 48 3.22 -10.54 -5.62
CA ASP A 48 2.39 -10.41 -4.43
C ASP A 48 2.23 -8.92 -4.07
N TYR A 49 1.11 -8.34 -4.48
CA TYR A 49 0.75 -6.94 -4.26
C TYR A 49 -0.68 -6.83 -3.73
N PRO A 50 -0.97 -7.37 -2.55
CA PRO A 50 -2.31 -7.36 -1.98
C PRO A 50 -2.69 -5.99 -1.42
N ASP A 51 -3.98 -5.83 -1.14
CA ASP A 51 -4.57 -4.68 -0.45
C ASP A 51 -4.21 -3.32 -1.07
N PRO A 52 -4.47 -3.13 -2.37
CA PRO A 52 -4.08 -1.91 -3.06
C PRO A 52 -4.86 -0.69 -2.56
N SER A 53 -4.15 0.38 -2.22
CA SER A 53 -4.73 1.70 -2.03
C SER A 53 -4.25 2.64 -3.11
N ILE A 54 -5.19 3.23 -3.85
CA ILE A 54 -4.91 4.09 -4.99
C ILE A 54 -5.31 5.54 -4.73
N LEU A 55 -4.42 6.47 -5.09
CA LEU A 55 -4.64 7.90 -5.01
C LEU A 55 -4.43 8.54 -6.39
N ARG A 56 -5.39 9.35 -6.85
CA ARG A 56 -5.19 10.25 -7.98
C ARG A 56 -4.79 11.64 -7.48
N ASP A 57 -3.70 12.17 -8.02
CA ASP A 57 -3.25 13.54 -7.76
C ASP A 57 -2.84 14.23 -9.07
N GLY A 58 -3.68 15.12 -9.55
CA GLY A 58 -3.55 15.72 -10.87
C GLY A 58 -3.61 14.67 -11.98
N ASP A 59 -2.55 14.60 -12.80
CA ASP A 59 -2.41 13.65 -13.91
C ASP A 59 -1.69 12.35 -13.50
N ASN A 60 -1.40 12.19 -12.22
CA ASN A 60 -0.70 11.01 -11.71
C ASN A 60 -1.64 10.15 -10.86
N TYR A 61 -1.40 8.85 -10.92
CA TYR A 61 -1.96 7.86 -10.02
C TYR A 61 -0.82 7.28 -9.19
N TYR A 62 -1.08 7.08 -7.91
CA TYR A 62 -0.15 6.47 -6.98
C TYR A 62 -0.83 5.27 -6.33
N ILE A 63 -0.10 4.17 -6.17
CA ILE A 63 -0.61 2.98 -5.52
C ILE A 63 0.40 2.47 -4.49
N VAL A 64 -0.10 1.97 -3.38
CA VAL A 64 0.66 1.31 -2.33
C VAL A 64 -0.07 0.04 -1.92
N HIS A 65 0.68 -0.95 -1.42
CA HIS A 65 0.17 -2.28 -1.07
C HIS A 65 0.66 -2.68 0.33
N SER A 66 0.09 -3.73 0.88
CA SER A 66 0.67 -4.42 2.03
C SER A 66 2.11 -4.79 1.74
N SER A 67 3.00 -4.54 2.69
CA SER A 67 4.42 -4.85 2.54
C SER A 67 4.90 -5.92 3.52
N PHE A 68 4.00 -6.40 4.40
CA PHE A 68 4.30 -7.42 5.39
C PHE A 68 5.62 -7.15 6.12
N GLU A 69 6.54 -8.10 6.14
CA GLU A 69 7.88 -7.98 6.73
C GLU A 69 8.92 -7.37 5.80
N TYR A 70 8.57 -7.04 4.55
CA TYR A 70 9.49 -6.41 3.60
C TYR A 70 9.84 -4.99 4.05
N TYR A 71 11.14 -4.72 4.13
CA TYR A 71 11.66 -3.43 4.58
C TYR A 71 12.84 -2.97 3.69
N PRO A 72 12.89 -1.69 3.29
CA PRO A 72 11.93 -0.59 3.55
C PRO A 72 10.53 -0.92 3.02
N GLY A 73 9.50 -0.60 3.82
CA GLY A 73 8.10 -0.95 3.53
C GLY A 73 7.34 0.14 2.78
N LEU A 74 6.08 -0.17 2.43
CA LEU A 74 5.15 0.76 1.77
C LEU A 74 5.74 1.36 0.49
N LEU A 75 6.16 0.47 -0.45
CA LEU A 75 6.62 0.91 -1.77
C LEU A 75 5.48 1.59 -2.52
N ILE A 76 5.69 2.85 -2.90
CA ILE A 76 4.75 3.61 -3.70
C ILE A 76 5.13 3.48 -5.17
N TRP A 77 4.14 3.19 -6.00
CA TRP A 77 4.24 3.17 -7.45
C TRP A 77 3.49 4.33 -8.04
N GLN A 78 3.91 4.81 -9.21
CA GLN A 78 3.29 5.88 -9.97
C GLN A 78 2.91 5.42 -11.36
N SER A 79 1.76 5.87 -11.84
CA SER A 79 1.29 5.71 -13.22
C SER A 79 0.62 6.98 -13.72
N LYS A 80 0.52 7.12 -15.06
CA LYS A 80 -0.32 8.13 -15.72
C LYS A 80 -1.53 7.52 -16.42
N ASP A 81 -1.57 6.20 -16.57
CA ASP A 81 -2.55 5.48 -17.38
C ASP A 81 -3.20 4.28 -16.65
N LEU A 82 -2.81 4.02 -15.39
CA LEU A 82 -3.25 2.89 -14.58
C LEU A 82 -2.77 1.51 -15.08
N ILE A 83 -1.95 1.48 -16.11
CA ILE A 83 -1.44 0.26 -16.75
C ILE A 83 0.07 0.15 -16.52
N ASN A 84 0.79 1.23 -16.83
CA ASN A 84 2.23 1.28 -16.72
C ASN A 84 2.63 1.92 -15.40
N TRP A 85 3.20 1.11 -14.50
CA TRP A 85 3.58 1.53 -13.15
C TRP A 85 5.08 1.52 -12.96
N THR A 86 5.61 2.57 -12.35
CA THR A 86 7.02 2.68 -11.99
C THR A 86 7.17 2.90 -10.48
N PRO A 87 8.13 2.21 -9.81
CA PRO A 87 8.38 2.44 -8.39
C PRO A 87 8.97 3.83 -8.17
N VAL A 88 8.51 4.51 -7.12
CA VAL A 88 8.91 5.88 -6.79
C VAL A 88 9.75 5.94 -5.53
N THR A 89 9.22 5.46 -4.41
CA THR A 89 9.87 5.52 -3.10
C THR A 89 9.23 4.53 -2.13
N ASN A 90 9.96 4.20 -1.08
CA ASN A 90 9.40 3.53 0.08
C ASN A 90 9.02 4.57 1.13
N ALA A 91 7.78 4.52 1.62
CA ALA A 91 7.29 5.48 2.62
C ALA A 91 7.67 5.08 4.06
N LEU A 92 7.97 3.82 4.32
CA LEU A 92 8.29 3.33 5.65
C LEU A 92 9.77 2.92 5.75
N HIS A 93 10.54 3.69 6.50
CA HIS A 93 11.97 3.49 6.73
C HIS A 93 12.33 2.98 8.13
N LYS A 94 11.33 2.78 8.99
CA LYS A 94 11.50 2.24 10.34
C LYS A 94 10.60 1.02 10.51
N TYR A 95 11.21 -0.10 10.85
CA TYR A 95 10.47 -1.35 11.05
C TYR A 95 9.52 -1.24 12.26
N VAL A 96 8.26 -1.60 12.06
CA VAL A 96 7.20 -1.58 13.08
C VAL A 96 6.39 -2.89 13.14
N GLY A 97 6.87 -3.93 12.49
CA GLY A 97 6.19 -5.23 12.37
C GLY A 97 5.67 -5.49 10.95
N SER A 98 4.86 -6.54 10.80
CA SER A 98 4.19 -6.87 9.54
C SER A 98 3.17 -5.80 9.18
N VAL A 99 3.31 -5.20 8.01
CA VAL A 99 2.49 -4.07 7.52
C VAL A 99 1.43 -4.58 6.56
N TRP A 100 0.17 -4.39 6.95
CA TRP A 100 -0.99 -4.82 6.16
C TRP A 100 -1.68 -3.61 5.53
N ALA A 101 -2.73 -3.85 4.78
CA ALA A 101 -3.67 -2.96 4.09
C ALA A 101 -3.50 -1.44 4.36
N PRO A 102 -2.65 -0.74 3.61
CA PRO A 102 -2.46 0.70 3.79
C PRO A 102 -3.59 1.51 3.17
N ASP A 103 -3.74 2.76 3.59
CA ASP A 103 -4.57 3.77 2.97
C ASP A 103 -3.78 5.04 2.63
N LEU A 104 -3.49 5.23 1.34
CA LEU A 104 -2.75 6.39 0.81
C LEU A 104 -3.73 7.51 0.47
N VAL A 105 -3.59 8.64 1.14
CA VAL A 105 -4.46 9.80 0.93
C VAL A 105 -3.68 11.10 0.86
N LYS A 106 -4.27 12.10 0.20
CA LYS A 106 -3.79 13.48 0.21
C LYS A 106 -4.82 14.38 0.88
N TYR A 107 -4.37 15.17 1.84
CA TYR A 107 -5.19 16.20 2.46
C TYR A 107 -4.43 17.51 2.49
N LYS A 108 -5.04 18.55 1.89
CA LYS A 108 -4.36 19.82 1.63
C LYS A 108 -3.07 19.57 0.84
N ASN A 109 -1.93 19.97 1.37
CA ASN A 109 -0.62 19.83 0.73
C ASN A 109 0.23 18.70 1.33
N MET A 110 -0.39 17.77 2.05
CA MET A 110 0.31 16.66 2.71
C MET A 110 -0.24 15.32 2.25
N TYR A 111 0.66 14.35 2.09
CA TYR A 111 0.34 12.95 1.88
C TYR A 111 0.40 12.20 3.19
N TYR A 112 -0.48 11.23 3.35
CA TYR A 112 -0.59 10.37 4.53
C TYR A 112 -0.70 8.93 4.05
N ILE A 113 -0.07 8.01 4.76
CA ILE A 113 -0.38 6.59 4.65
C ILE A 113 -0.73 6.09 6.04
N TYR A 114 -1.98 5.67 6.21
CA TYR A 114 -2.44 4.97 7.41
C TYR A 114 -2.29 3.48 7.17
N PHE A 115 -1.79 2.73 8.13
CA PHE A 115 -1.58 1.30 7.97
C PHE A 115 -1.55 0.58 9.32
N PRO A 116 -2.05 -0.67 9.40
CA PRO A 116 -1.94 -1.49 10.59
C PRO A 116 -0.61 -2.23 10.60
N ALA A 117 -0.01 -2.32 11.77
CA ALA A 117 1.11 -3.19 12.08
C ALA A 117 1.17 -3.43 13.59
N ASN A 118 1.63 -4.60 14.01
CA ASN A 118 1.85 -4.92 15.43
C ASN A 118 0.64 -4.59 16.34
N ASN A 119 -0.57 -4.96 15.91
CA ASN A 119 -1.86 -4.75 16.60
C ASN A 119 -2.25 -3.30 16.87
N THR A 120 -1.66 -2.33 16.18
CA THR A 120 -2.04 -0.92 16.21
C THR A 120 -2.03 -0.35 14.80
N ASN A 121 -2.55 0.89 14.63
CA ASN A 121 -2.45 1.62 13.39
C ASN A 121 -1.40 2.72 13.51
N TYR A 122 -0.65 2.89 12.44
CA TYR A 122 0.34 3.96 12.29
C TYR A 122 -0.05 4.91 11.18
N VAL A 123 0.56 6.09 11.19
CA VAL A 123 0.54 7.02 10.07
C VAL A 123 1.95 7.53 9.78
N VAL A 124 2.30 7.61 8.49
CA VAL A 124 3.47 8.33 7.99
C VAL A 124 3.02 9.44 7.06
N THR A 125 3.78 10.55 7.01
CA THR A 125 3.42 11.74 6.24
C THR A 125 4.58 12.27 5.42
N ALA A 126 4.27 12.94 4.31
CA ALA A 126 5.23 13.67 3.49
C ALA A 126 4.57 14.88 2.81
N ASP A 127 5.34 15.90 2.50
CA ASP A 127 4.90 17.06 1.71
C ASP A 127 4.87 16.77 0.20
N SER A 128 5.59 15.75 -0.23
CA SER A 128 5.59 15.26 -1.61
C SER A 128 5.79 13.75 -1.65
N ILE A 129 5.25 13.10 -2.68
CA ILE A 129 5.35 11.63 -2.83
C ILE A 129 6.80 11.16 -2.87
N ASN A 130 7.67 11.91 -3.57
CA ASN A 130 9.10 11.60 -3.70
C ASN A 130 9.94 12.21 -2.58
N GLY A 131 9.30 12.90 -1.63
CA GLY A 131 9.96 13.57 -0.52
C GLY A 131 10.37 12.62 0.60
N LYS A 132 10.83 13.21 1.68
CA LYS A 132 11.14 12.49 2.91
C LYS A 132 9.84 12.19 3.67
N TRP A 133 9.55 10.93 3.84
CA TRP A 133 8.46 10.47 4.71
C TRP A 133 8.87 10.53 6.18
N SER A 134 7.92 10.84 7.05
CA SER A 134 8.12 10.91 8.50
C SER A 134 8.43 9.54 9.10
N ASP A 135 8.93 9.52 10.32
CA ASP A 135 8.85 8.32 11.17
C ASP A 135 7.39 7.94 11.40
N PRO A 136 7.07 6.64 11.57
CA PRO A 136 5.73 6.19 11.85
C PRO A 136 5.24 6.69 13.21
N ILE A 137 4.05 7.27 13.23
CA ILE A 137 3.36 7.75 14.42
C ILE A 137 2.31 6.72 14.80
N ASP A 138 2.39 6.18 16.01
CA ASP A 138 1.43 5.22 16.54
C ASP A 138 0.14 5.93 16.97
N LEU A 139 -0.98 5.56 16.33
CA LEU A 139 -2.31 6.08 16.64
C LEU A 139 -2.95 5.43 17.88
N LYS A 140 -2.31 4.38 18.43
CA LYS A 140 -2.73 3.63 19.62
C LYS A 140 -4.16 3.08 19.51
N ILE A 141 -4.50 2.61 18.33
CA ILE A 141 -5.81 2.03 18.04
C ILE A 141 -5.63 0.75 17.23
N GLY A 142 -6.29 -0.32 17.66
CA GLY A 142 -6.32 -1.60 16.95
C GLY A 142 -7.23 -1.59 15.73
N ASN A 143 -7.64 -2.78 15.31
CA ASN A 143 -8.31 -3.12 14.05
C ASN A 143 -7.40 -2.97 12.82
N ILE A 144 -7.86 -3.50 11.70
CA ILE A 144 -7.11 -3.50 10.42
C ILE A 144 -7.86 -2.70 9.37
N ASP A 145 -7.28 -2.57 8.19
CA ASP A 145 -7.86 -1.97 7.01
C ASP A 145 -8.33 -0.52 7.23
N PRO A 146 -7.43 0.38 7.62
CA PRO A 146 -7.82 1.77 7.80
C PRO A 146 -8.33 2.38 6.49
N GLY A 147 -9.41 3.14 6.57
CA GLY A 147 -9.98 3.93 5.47
C GLY A 147 -10.17 5.37 5.93
N HIS A 148 -9.35 6.29 5.46
CA HIS A 148 -9.44 7.70 5.83
C HIS A 148 -10.57 8.40 5.09
N PHE A 149 -11.28 9.26 5.79
CA PHE A 149 -12.37 10.05 5.24
C PHE A 149 -12.40 11.48 5.82
N ILE A 150 -12.90 12.41 5.02
CA ILE A 150 -13.09 13.82 5.41
C ILE A 150 -14.53 14.20 5.14
N ASP A 151 -15.25 14.68 6.17
CA ASP A 151 -16.61 15.14 6.01
C ASP A 151 -16.70 16.55 5.38
N ASN A 152 -17.92 17.01 5.13
CA ASN A 152 -18.18 18.33 4.54
C ASN A 152 -17.72 19.51 5.41
N ASN A 153 -17.48 19.30 6.70
CA ASN A 153 -17.01 20.30 7.64
C ASN A 153 -15.47 20.25 7.78
N GLY A 154 -14.80 19.38 7.01
CA GLY A 154 -13.35 19.20 7.07
C GLY A 154 -12.88 18.34 8.25
N LYS A 155 -13.80 17.71 9.01
CA LYS A 155 -13.44 16.76 10.06
C LYS A 155 -12.95 15.46 9.47
N ARG A 156 -11.92 14.90 10.06
CA ARG A 156 -11.23 13.70 9.61
C ARG A 156 -11.63 12.51 10.46
N TYR A 157 -11.73 11.35 9.79
CA TYR A 157 -12.11 10.08 10.41
C TYR A 157 -11.27 8.97 9.85
N LEU A 158 -11.08 7.92 10.64
CA LEU A 158 -10.49 6.66 10.20
C LEU A 158 -11.48 5.53 10.45
N TYR A 159 -11.86 4.87 9.37
CA TYR A 159 -12.73 3.69 9.38
C TYR A 159 -11.85 2.44 9.44
N PHE A 160 -12.40 1.34 9.97
CA PHE A 160 -11.68 0.08 10.16
C PHE A 160 -12.56 -1.12 9.79
N SER A 161 -11.93 -2.28 9.73
CA SER A 161 -12.63 -3.56 9.79
C SER A 161 -13.61 -3.62 10.97
N ASN A 162 -14.60 -4.51 10.88
CA ASN A 162 -15.67 -4.66 11.86
C ASN A 162 -16.63 -3.45 11.96
N GLY A 163 -16.70 -2.61 10.91
CA GLY A 163 -17.64 -1.50 10.82
C GLY A 163 -17.38 -0.33 11.76
N GLY A 164 -16.23 -0.29 12.40
CA GLY A 164 -15.85 0.77 13.33
C GLY A 164 -15.23 2.00 12.66
N TYR A 165 -15.35 3.15 13.33
CA TYR A 165 -14.60 4.36 12.96
C TYR A 165 -14.26 5.20 14.18
N VAL A 166 -13.25 6.08 14.03
CA VAL A 166 -12.85 7.06 15.04
C VAL A 166 -12.66 8.45 14.42
N PRO A 167 -12.91 9.53 15.17
CA PRO A 167 -12.49 10.85 14.76
C PRO A 167 -10.98 11.02 14.95
N LEU A 168 -10.35 11.70 13.99
CA LEU A 168 -8.95 12.11 14.05
C LEU A 168 -8.84 13.61 14.39
N SER A 169 -7.69 14.00 14.93
CA SER A 169 -7.27 15.39 15.03
C SER A 169 -7.22 16.07 13.65
N ASP A 170 -7.23 17.39 13.61
CA ASP A 170 -7.21 18.17 12.36
C ASP A 170 -5.98 17.90 11.50
N ASP A 171 -4.84 17.60 12.14
CA ASP A 171 -3.61 17.19 11.45
C ASP A 171 -3.62 15.71 11.04
N GLY A 172 -4.57 14.91 11.55
CA GLY A 172 -4.72 13.49 11.24
C GLY A 172 -3.68 12.58 11.90
N LEU A 173 -2.96 13.07 12.89
CA LEU A 173 -1.86 12.35 13.53
C LEU A 173 -2.22 11.74 14.89
N SER A 174 -3.45 11.94 15.34
CA SER A 174 -3.94 11.33 16.58
C SER A 174 -5.45 11.04 16.53
N VAL A 175 -5.87 10.06 17.32
CA VAL A 175 -7.27 9.75 17.57
C VAL A 175 -7.78 10.66 18.69
N ILE A 176 -8.96 11.28 18.53
CA ILE A 176 -9.54 12.25 19.48
C ILE A 176 -10.87 11.81 20.10
N GLY A 177 -11.25 10.54 19.93
CA GLY A 177 -12.50 10.02 20.49
C GLY A 177 -12.55 8.50 20.48
N ASP A 178 -13.67 7.98 20.96
CA ASP A 178 -13.91 6.53 21.06
C ASP A 178 -14.32 5.94 19.72
N ILE A 179 -14.11 4.63 19.56
CA ILE A 179 -14.59 3.86 18.43
C ILE A 179 -16.12 3.88 18.45
N LYS A 180 -16.70 4.24 17.31
CA LYS A 180 -18.12 4.15 17.05
C LYS A 180 -18.36 3.14 15.95
N ASN A 181 -19.50 2.44 16.00
CA ASN A 181 -19.91 1.53 14.94
C ASN A 181 -20.83 2.25 13.94
N VAL A 182 -20.66 1.96 12.65
CA VAL A 182 -21.47 2.50 11.55
C VAL A 182 -22.22 1.42 10.79
N TYR A 183 -21.71 0.19 10.81
CA TYR A 183 -22.28 -0.94 10.06
C TYR A 183 -21.91 -2.27 10.71
N ASP A 184 -22.86 -3.16 10.89
CA ASP A 184 -22.68 -4.46 11.57
C ASP A 184 -22.42 -5.62 10.60
N GLY A 185 -22.34 -5.34 9.31
CA GLY A 185 -22.23 -6.37 8.27
C GLY A 185 -23.60 -6.92 7.82
N TRP A 186 -23.60 -7.51 6.63
CA TRP A 186 -24.76 -8.23 6.12
C TRP A 186 -24.85 -9.62 6.76
N GLN A 187 -26.06 -10.08 6.99
CA GLN A 187 -26.29 -11.45 7.49
C GLN A 187 -26.08 -12.45 6.35
N ILE A 188 -24.87 -12.98 6.26
CA ILE A 188 -24.50 -13.98 5.26
C ILE A 188 -25.33 -15.24 5.50
N PRO A 189 -25.98 -15.82 4.46
CA PRO A 189 -26.73 -17.06 4.58
C PRO A 189 -25.89 -18.20 5.12
N ARG A 190 -26.43 -18.99 6.04
CA ARG A 190 -25.68 -20.06 6.73
C ARG A 190 -25.20 -21.18 5.81
N GLU A 191 -25.85 -21.33 4.66
CA GLU A 191 -25.51 -22.31 3.64
C GLU A 191 -24.36 -21.90 2.72
N TRP A 192 -23.90 -20.64 2.81
CA TRP A 192 -22.74 -20.18 2.05
C TRP A 192 -21.44 -20.65 2.69
N THR A 193 -20.53 -21.13 1.86
CA THR A 193 -19.17 -21.40 2.28
C THR A 193 -18.39 -20.11 2.29
N ILE A 194 -17.97 -19.67 3.47
CA ILE A 194 -17.16 -18.46 3.66
C ILE A 194 -15.98 -18.78 4.60
N GLU A 195 -14.92 -18.02 4.51
CA GLU A 195 -13.77 -18.17 5.39
C GLU A 195 -14.10 -17.74 6.82
N CYS A 196 -14.73 -16.56 6.97
CA CYS A 196 -15.09 -15.99 8.26
C CYS A 196 -16.25 -15.00 8.11
N PHE A 197 -16.87 -14.62 9.22
CA PHE A 197 -17.80 -13.49 9.27
C PHE A 197 -17.03 -12.17 9.41
N CYS A 198 -16.02 -11.98 8.55
CA CYS A 198 -15.18 -10.80 8.53
C CYS A 198 -15.85 -9.69 7.76
N LEU A 199 -15.78 -8.48 8.30
CA LEU A 199 -16.18 -7.23 7.67
C LEU A 199 -14.93 -6.37 7.55
N GLU A 200 -14.42 -6.18 6.35
CA GLU A 200 -13.07 -5.70 6.07
C GLU A 200 -13.04 -4.62 4.97
N GLY A 201 -11.90 -3.98 4.78
CA GLY A 201 -11.61 -3.08 3.67
C GLY A 201 -12.54 -1.88 3.53
N PRO A 202 -12.96 -1.19 4.62
CA PRO A 202 -13.92 -0.10 4.51
C PRO A 202 -13.34 1.06 3.72
N LYS A 203 -14.07 1.51 2.69
CA LYS A 203 -13.78 2.76 1.96
C LYS A 203 -15.03 3.61 1.91
N LEU A 204 -14.95 4.84 2.40
CA LEU A 204 -16.04 5.79 2.33
C LEU A 204 -15.79 6.80 1.21
N THR A 205 -16.66 6.82 0.21
CA THR A 205 -16.57 7.71 -0.93
C THR A 205 -17.80 8.62 -0.98
N LYS A 206 -17.59 9.91 -1.22
CA LYS A 206 -18.67 10.85 -1.47
C LYS A 206 -18.96 10.94 -2.97
N HIS A 207 -20.22 10.76 -3.35
CA HIS A 207 -20.69 11.01 -4.70
C HIS A 207 -22.04 11.76 -4.66
N GLY A 208 -22.07 12.98 -5.23
CA GLY A 208 -23.21 13.87 -5.09
C GLY A 208 -23.47 14.24 -3.63
N GLU A 209 -24.69 14.01 -3.17
CA GLU A 209 -25.12 14.27 -1.78
C GLU A 209 -24.99 13.05 -0.87
N TYR A 210 -24.56 11.90 -1.40
CA TYR A 210 -24.49 10.64 -0.69
C TYR A 210 -23.05 10.25 -0.32
N TYR A 211 -22.95 9.52 0.77
CA TYR A 211 -21.75 8.80 1.18
C TYR A 211 -21.97 7.31 0.97
N TYR A 212 -21.04 6.69 0.26
CA TYR A 212 -21.06 5.27 -0.04
C TYR A 212 -19.96 4.58 0.76
N LEU A 213 -20.36 3.74 1.70
CA LEU A 213 -19.44 2.85 2.40
C LEU A 213 -19.37 1.53 1.62
N THR A 214 -18.19 1.22 1.09
CA THR A 214 -17.91 -0.10 0.51
C THR A 214 -17.11 -0.91 1.50
N VAL A 215 -17.44 -2.20 1.60
CA VAL A 215 -16.79 -3.16 2.50
C VAL A 215 -16.67 -4.51 1.79
N ALA A 216 -15.71 -5.32 2.21
CA ALA A 216 -15.62 -6.73 1.87
C ALA A 216 -16.20 -7.56 3.03
N GLU A 217 -16.94 -8.61 2.70
CA GLU A 217 -17.53 -9.52 3.69
C GLU A 217 -17.30 -10.97 3.29
N GLY A 218 -17.01 -11.84 4.25
CA GLY A 218 -16.84 -13.27 4.03
C GLY A 218 -15.39 -13.77 4.05
N GLY A 219 -14.41 -12.87 4.21
CA GLY A 219 -12.99 -13.19 4.18
C GLY A 219 -12.37 -13.08 2.79
N THR A 220 -11.09 -13.48 2.66
CA THR A 220 -10.27 -13.34 1.45
C THR A 220 -10.04 -14.64 0.70
N ALA A 221 -10.31 -15.80 1.33
CA ALA A 221 -10.21 -17.12 0.73
C ALA A 221 -11.61 -17.65 0.43
N GLY A 222 -12.13 -17.37 -0.77
CA GLY A 222 -13.43 -17.83 -1.26
C GLY A 222 -13.31 -18.80 -2.41
#